data_b606851b0daa33925473ec646eca0f21
#
_entry.id   b606851b0daa33925473ec646eca0f21
#
_cell.length_a   1.000
_cell.length_b   1.000
_cell.length_c   1.000
_cell.angle_alpha   90.00
_cell.angle_beta   90.00
_cell.angle_gamma   90.00
#
_symmetry.space_group_name_H-M   'P 1'
#
loop_
_entity.id
_entity.type
_entity.pdbx_description
1 polymer ?
#
loop_
_entity_poly.entity_id
_entity_poly.type
_entity_poly.pdbx_seq_one_letter_code
_entity_poly.pdbx_strand_id
1 'polypeptide(L)'
;MRDFGEAPPPETFFERLKSGLSRSTAGLSDSLTGIFTKRKLDAETIAEFEEALIRADLGASFATRLAGEVANGRHDAEISTYEVRNILAAEIAKMLKGVEKPLAIDSSKKPFVILVAGVNGTGKTTTIGKIAKRLTDQGHKVLLAAGDTFRAAAIEQLQVWGQRTKSDVVSRPAGSDAAGLAFDAVEQARKTGADVVLIDTAGRLQNKAGLMSELEKIVRVIKKLDATAPHATLLVLDATTGQNALSQVEAFKATVPLTGLVMTKLDGTAKGGILVALADKFGLPVHFIGVGEAASDLQPFDAQAFANALTGKS
;
A
#
# COMPACT_ATOMS: atom_id res chain seq x y z
N MET A 1 -38.18 27.20 2.71
CA MET A 1 -37.06 26.73 1.88
C MET A 1 -35.99 26.33 2.84
N ARG A 2 -35.56 25.06 2.84
CA ARG A 2 -34.35 24.63 3.59
C ARG A 2 -33.17 24.97 2.69
N ASP A 3 -32.35 25.87 3.16
CA ASP A 3 -31.08 26.21 2.53
C ASP A 3 -30.15 24.96 2.66
N PHE A 4 -29.86 24.33 1.55
CA PHE A 4 -28.86 23.27 1.47
C PHE A 4 -27.51 23.96 1.32
N GLY A 5 -26.97 24.51 2.41
CA GLY A 5 -25.72 25.26 2.40
C GLY A 5 -24.70 24.78 1.39
N GLU A 6 -23.81 25.65 0.95
CA GLU A 6 -22.73 25.33 0.01
C GLU A 6 -22.02 24.03 0.42
N ALA A 7 -21.81 23.12 -0.53
CA ALA A 7 -21.04 21.90 -0.25
C ALA A 7 -19.67 22.30 0.32
N PRO A 8 -19.21 21.66 1.39
CA PRO A 8 -17.88 21.96 1.94
C PRO A 8 -16.82 21.81 0.83
N PRO A 9 -15.77 22.64 0.84
CA PRO A 9 -14.70 22.50 -0.13
C PRO A 9 -14.12 21.08 -0.10
N PRO A 10 -13.69 20.53 -1.25
CA PRO A 10 -13.15 19.18 -1.27
C PRO A 10 -11.93 19.10 -0.34
N GLU A 11 -11.98 18.14 0.60
CA GLU A 11 -10.87 17.87 1.51
C GLU A 11 -9.57 17.62 0.75
N THR A 12 -8.49 18.21 1.23
CA THR A 12 -7.15 17.93 0.71
C THR A 12 -6.76 16.48 0.98
N PHE A 13 -5.81 15.94 0.22
CA PHE A 13 -5.31 14.57 0.48
C PHE A 13 -4.78 14.45 1.92
N PHE A 14 -4.10 15.46 2.45
CA PHE A 14 -3.57 15.44 3.82
C PHE A 14 -4.70 15.35 4.87
N GLU A 15 -5.78 16.09 4.68
CA GLU A 15 -6.95 16.00 5.56
C GLU A 15 -7.57 14.62 5.54
N ARG A 16 -7.72 14.01 4.36
CA ARG A 16 -8.21 12.63 4.22
C ARG A 16 -7.25 11.61 4.84
N LEU A 17 -5.95 11.78 4.66
CA LEU A 17 -4.93 10.94 5.29
C LEU A 17 -5.00 11.05 6.81
N LYS A 18 -5.10 12.27 7.35
CA LYS A 18 -5.26 12.53 8.79
C LYS A 18 -6.55 11.94 9.34
N SER A 19 -7.66 12.12 8.63
CA SER A 19 -8.94 11.51 8.97
C SER A 19 -8.86 9.98 8.93
N GLY A 20 -8.28 9.42 7.88
CA GLY A 20 -8.10 7.98 7.71
C GLY A 20 -7.23 7.35 8.79
N LEU A 21 -6.15 7.99 9.19
CA LEU A 21 -5.26 7.51 10.25
C LEU A 21 -5.73 7.88 11.67
N SER A 22 -6.86 8.56 11.83
CA SER A 22 -7.33 9.08 13.13
C SER A 22 -7.40 8.01 14.23
N ARG A 23 -7.84 6.79 13.91
CA ARG A 23 -7.88 5.66 14.86
C ARG A 23 -6.48 5.20 15.28
N SER A 24 -5.55 5.10 14.34
CA SER A 24 -4.15 4.75 14.62
C SER A 24 -3.48 5.85 15.45
N THR A 25 -3.73 7.09 15.11
CA THR A 25 -3.21 8.27 15.79
C THR A 25 -3.75 8.39 17.20
N ALA A 26 -5.06 8.17 17.42
CA ALA A 26 -5.68 8.22 18.75
C ALA A 26 -5.06 7.17 19.68
N GLY A 27 -4.99 5.92 19.26
CA GLY A 27 -4.42 4.85 20.07
C GLY A 27 -2.96 5.10 20.47
N LEU A 28 -2.14 5.60 19.53
CA LEU A 28 -0.75 5.97 19.80
C LEU A 28 -0.66 7.20 20.73
N SER A 29 -1.46 8.23 20.47
CA SER A 29 -1.48 9.46 21.26
C SER A 29 -1.88 9.22 22.70
N ASP A 30 -2.91 8.40 22.94
CA ASP A 30 -3.40 8.07 24.27
C ASP A 30 -2.32 7.31 25.06
N SER A 31 -1.65 6.34 24.42
CA SER A 31 -0.54 5.60 25.01
C SER A 31 0.62 6.53 25.38
N LEU A 32 1.05 7.41 24.48
CA LEU A 32 2.13 8.36 24.73
C LEU A 32 1.78 9.34 25.87
N THR A 33 0.55 9.83 25.90
CA THR A 33 0.09 10.74 26.96
C THR A 33 0.09 10.03 28.32
N GLY A 34 -0.39 8.79 28.39
CA GLY A 34 -0.37 8.02 29.62
C GLY A 34 1.03 7.75 30.16
N ILE A 35 2.00 7.47 29.28
CA ILE A 35 3.38 7.14 29.64
C ILE A 35 4.16 8.40 30.09
N PHE A 36 4.08 9.50 29.32
CA PHE A 36 4.96 10.67 29.50
C PHE A 36 4.32 11.81 30.30
N THR A 37 3.13 11.62 30.89
CA THR A 37 2.54 12.65 31.75
C THR A 37 3.21 12.62 33.12
N LYS A 38 4.05 13.64 33.42
CA LYS A 38 4.72 13.85 34.70
C LYS A 38 5.63 12.70 35.19
N ARG A 39 6.23 11.94 34.26
CA ARG A 39 7.20 10.90 34.59
C ARG A 39 8.61 11.26 34.13
N LYS A 40 9.61 10.77 34.85
CA LYS A 40 11.01 10.78 34.44
C LYS A 40 11.26 9.64 33.43
N LEU A 41 12.23 9.85 32.55
CA LEU A 41 12.73 8.82 31.64
C LEU A 41 13.59 7.80 32.40
N ASP A 42 12.95 6.91 33.14
CA ASP A 42 13.58 5.75 33.75
C ASP A 42 13.43 4.50 32.85
N ALA A 43 14.05 3.39 33.25
CA ALA A 43 14.02 2.16 32.48
C ALA A 43 12.59 1.58 32.31
N GLU A 44 11.72 1.78 33.29
CA GLU A 44 10.32 1.33 33.25
C GLU A 44 9.53 2.12 32.22
N THR A 45 9.64 3.45 32.23
CA THR A 45 9.01 4.36 31.25
C THR A 45 9.45 4.05 29.82
N ILE A 46 10.75 3.74 29.61
CA ILE A 46 11.29 3.37 28.30
C ILE A 46 10.71 2.02 27.83
N ALA A 47 10.60 1.04 28.73
CA ALA A 47 10.00 -0.26 28.39
C ALA A 47 8.49 -0.14 28.06
N GLU A 48 7.74 0.65 28.83
CA GLU A 48 6.33 0.95 28.54
C GLU A 48 6.17 1.65 27.17
N PHE A 49 7.08 2.53 26.83
CA PHE A 49 7.09 3.23 25.54
C PHE A 49 7.35 2.25 24.38
N GLU A 50 8.37 1.39 24.49
CA GLU A 50 8.66 0.36 23.51
C GLU A 50 7.44 -0.56 23.27
N GLU A 51 6.81 -1.01 24.37
CA GLU A 51 5.62 -1.84 24.28
C GLU A 51 4.44 -1.13 23.59
N ALA A 52 4.25 0.16 23.87
CA ALA A 52 3.21 0.95 23.21
C ALA A 52 3.43 1.06 21.70
N LEU A 53 4.68 1.22 21.24
CA LEU A 53 5.03 1.24 19.82
C LEU A 53 4.77 -0.12 19.16
N ILE A 54 5.09 -1.23 19.83
CA ILE A 54 4.81 -2.58 19.34
C ILE A 54 3.30 -2.80 19.22
N ARG A 55 2.51 -2.39 20.22
CA ARG A 55 1.04 -2.47 20.18
C ARG A 55 0.42 -1.62 19.06
N ALA A 56 1.09 -0.54 18.67
CA ALA A 56 0.69 0.29 17.54
C ALA A 56 1.13 -0.27 16.16
N ASP A 57 1.56 -1.55 16.10
CA ASP A 57 2.03 -2.25 14.89
C ASP A 57 3.27 -1.62 14.22
N LEU A 58 4.07 -0.81 14.93
CA LEU A 58 5.30 -0.20 14.39
C LEU A 58 6.45 -1.21 14.19
N GLY A 59 6.33 -2.41 14.76
CA GLY A 59 7.34 -3.47 14.69
C GLY A 59 8.38 -3.39 15.81
N ALA A 60 8.80 -4.55 16.33
CA ALA A 60 9.70 -4.63 17.47
C ALA A 60 11.08 -3.99 17.21
N SER A 61 11.69 -4.26 16.03
CA SER A 61 13.00 -3.68 15.67
C SER A 61 13.00 -2.16 15.68
N PHE A 62 11.98 -1.55 15.06
CA PHE A 62 11.83 -0.09 15.06
C PHE A 62 11.54 0.45 16.46
N ALA A 63 10.67 -0.22 17.23
CA ALA A 63 10.30 0.18 18.59
C ALA A 63 11.52 0.21 19.52
N THR A 64 12.33 -0.86 19.54
CA THR A 64 13.56 -0.93 20.35
C THR A 64 14.54 0.17 19.97
N ARG A 65 14.77 0.39 18.67
CA ARG A 65 15.68 1.44 18.19
C ARG A 65 15.19 2.84 18.63
N LEU A 66 13.91 3.11 18.45
CA LEU A 66 13.33 4.40 18.81
C LEU A 66 13.33 4.65 20.33
N ALA A 67 13.01 3.61 21.14
CA ALA A 67 13.10 3.69 22.58
C ALA A 67 14.53 4.06 23.03
N GLY A 68 15.54 3.44 22.39
CA GLY A 68 16.95 3.79 22.60
C GLY A 68 17.28 5.25 22.23
N GLU A 69 16.77 5.76 21.12
CA GLU A 69 16.97 7.17 20.69
C GLU A 69 16.32 8.16 21.68
N VAL A 70 15.15 7.86 22.20
CA VAL A 70 14.48 8.69 23.20
C VAL A 70 15.24 8.66 24.53
N ALA A 71 15.79 7.52 24.93
CA ALA A 71 16.57 7.36 26.15
C ALA A 71 17.95 8.03 26.07
N ASN A 72 18.54 8.16 24.88
CA ASN A 72 19.92 8.57 24.70
C ASN A 72 20.16 10.00 25.21
N GLY A 73 21.05 10.13 26.21
CA GLY A 73 21.44 11.40 26.82
C GLY A 73 20.39 12.07 27.73
N ARG A 74 19.30 11.36 28.08
CA ARG A 74 18.15 11.90 28.84
C ARG A 74 17.77 11.12 30.09
N HIS A 75 18.68 10.32 30.64
CA HIS A 75 18.42 9.57 31.88
C HIS A 75 17.95 10.50 32.99
N ASP A 76 16.82 10.16 33.62
CA ASP A 76 16.16 10.92 34.69
C ASP A 76 15.72 12.35 34.30
N ALA A 77 15.80 12.74 33.04
CA ALA A 77 15.26 14.01 32.56
C ALA A 77 13.73 13.91 32.35
N GLU A 78 13.04 15.02 32.55
CA GLU A 78 11.64 15.14 32.13
C GLU A 78 11.60 15.37 30.61
N ILE A 79 10.75 14.61 29.93
CA ILE A 79 10.44 14.81 28.50
C ILE A 79 8.94 15.02 28.34
N SER A 80 8.57 16.00 27.54
CA SER A 80 7.15 16.22 27.25
C SER A 80 6.62 15.27 26.17
N THR A 81 5.34 14.93 26.25
CA THR A 81 4.65 14.16 25.20
C THR A 81 4.82 14.79 23.80
N TYR A 82 4.88 16.12 23.75
CA TYR A 82 5.11 16.85 22.50
C TYR A 82 6.50 16.58 21.91
N GLU A 83 7.54 16.58 22.73
CA GLU A 83 8.91 16.26 22.28
C GLU A 83 9.02 14.82 21.80
N VAL A 84 8.43 13.86 22.54
CA VAL A 84 8.39 12.45 22.12
C VAL A 84 7.69 12.30 20.78
N ARG A 85 6.54 12.95 20.57
CA ARG A 85 5.84 12.94 19.27
C ARG A 85 6.69 13.51 18.14
N ASN A 86 7.44 14.57 18.38
CA ASN A 86 8.32 15.16 17.37
C ASN A 86 9.48 14.23 17.01
N ILE A 87 10.09 13.58 17.99
CA ILE A 87 11.15 12.57 17.76
C ILE A 87 10.57 11.39 16.95
N LEU A 88 9.43 10.87 17.40
CA LEU A 88 8.73 9.77 16.73
C LEU A 88 8.39 10.11 15.26
N ALA A 89 7.81 11.28 15.01
CA ALA A 89 7.49 11.73 13.67
C ALA A 89 8.75 11.85 12.78
N ALA A 90 9.83 12.41 13.33
CA ALA A 90 11.08 12.57 12.61
C ALA A 90 11.74 11.21 12.25
N GLU A 91 11.81 10.28 13.21
CA GLU A 91 12.40 8.96 12.98
C GLU A 91 11.54 8.09 12.03
N ILE A 92 10.21 8.15 12.13
CA ILE A 92 9.30 7.51 11.18
C ILE A 92 9.52 8.10 9.77
N ALA A 93 9.51 9.42 9.62
CA ALA A 93 9.71 10.08 8.33
C ALA A 93 11.06 9.73 7.71
N LYS A 94 12.14 9.77 8.49
CA LYS A 94 13.50 9.43 8.06
C LYS A 94 13.58 7.99 7.54
N MET A 95 13.01 7.05 8.26
CA MET A 95 13.00 5.64 7.87
C MET A 95 12.15 5.42 6.62
N LEU A 96 10.95 5.98 6.56
CA LEU A 96 10.02 5.83 5.43
C LEU A 96 10.52 6.56 4.17
N LYS A 97 11.36 7.58 4.29
CA LYS A 97 11.96 8.28 3.15
C LYS A 97 12.79 7.35 2.26
N GLY A 98 13.40 6.32 2.84
CA GLY A 98 14.14 5.30 2.10
C GLY A 98 13.27 4.46 1.14
N VAL A 99 11.99 4.31 1.45
CA VAL A 99 11.01 3.53 0.68
C VAL A 99 10.00 4.39 -0.08
N GLU A 100 10.00 5.69 0.08
CA GLU A 100 9.19 6.63 -0.69
C GLU A 100 9.71 6.70 -2.12
N LYS A 101 9.05 6.00 -3.05
CA LYS A 101 9.42 6.01 -4.47
C LYS A 101 8.17 6.04 -5.33
N PRO A 102 8.03 6.99 -6.24
CA PRO A 102 6.92 7.00 -7.19
C PRO A 102 7.01 5.78 -8.12
N LEU A 103 5.86 5.27 -8.56
CA LEU A 103 5.80 4.29 -9.65
C LEU A 103 6.15 5.01 -10.96
N ALA A 104 7.36 4.78 -11.45
CA ALA A 104 7.81 5.35 -12.72
C ALA A 104 7.44 4.42 -13.88
N ILE A 105 6.81 4.96 -14.92
CA ILE A 105 6.51 4.25 -16.17
C ILE A 105 7.63 4.56 -17.16
N ASP A 106 8.41 3.53 -17.51
CA ASP A 106 9.46 3.63 -18.52
C ASP A 106 8.83 3.60 -19.92
N SER A 107 8.77 4.73 -20.58
CA SER A 107 8.19 4.87 -21.93
C SER A 107 8.98 4.15 -23.03
N SER A 108 10.19 3.68 -22.75
CA SER A 108 10.94 2.82 -23.68
C SER A 108 10.39 1.41 -23.75
N LYS A 109 9.62 0.99 -22.72
CA LYS A 109 8.93 -0.29 -22.63
C LYS A 109 7.49 -0.15 -23.11
N LYS A 110 7.18 -0.76 -24.25
CA LYS A 110 5.83 -0.71 -24.87
C LYS A 110 5.31 -2.08 -25.18
N PRO A 111 4.36 -2.58 -24.39
CA PRO A 111 3.77 -1.97 -23.19
C PRO A 111 4.67 -2.10 -21.95
N PHE A 112 4.57 -1.14 -21.03
CA PHE A 112 5.06 -1.31 -19.66
C PHE A 112 4.10 -2.22 -18.90
N VAL A 113 4.57 -3.39 -18.47
CA VAL A 113 3.73 -4.43 -17.86
C VAL A 113 3.79 -4.38 -16.34
N ILE A 114 2.64 -4.17 -15.72
CA ILE A 114 2.47 -4.13 -14.26
C ILE A 114 1.64 -5.34 -13.82
N LEU A 115 2.24 -6.22 -13.03
CA LEU A 115 1.54 -7.33 -12.37
C LEU A 115 1.08 -6.87 -10.98
N VAL A 116 -0.20 -7.05 -10.66
CA VAL A 116 -0.77 -6.67 -9.36
C VAL A 116 -1.16 -7.92 -8.59
N ALA A 117 -0.45 -8.18 -7.49
CA ALA A 117 -0.61 -9.33 -6.62
C ALA A 117 -1.17 -8.93 -5.25
N GLY A 118 -1.63 -9.91 -4.48
CA GLY A 118 -2.13 -9.72 -3.12
C GLY A 118 -3.26 -10.71 -2.80
N VAL A 119 -3.65 -10.80 -1.54
CA VAL A 119 -4.72 -11.72 -1.11
C VAL A 119 -6.11 -11.17 -1.44
N ASN A 120 -7.13 -12.02 -1.36
CA ASN A 120 -8.50 -11.59 -1.59
C ASN A 120 -8.93 -10.56 -0.53
N GLY A 121 -9.67 -9.54 -0.98
CA GLY A 121 -10.16 -8.47 -0.09
C GLY A 121 -9.19 -7.31 0.14
N THR A 122 -7.92 -7.39 -0.31
CA THR A 122 -6.97 -6.26 -0.15
C THR A 122 -7.23 -5.07 -1.07
N GLY A 123 -8.19 -5.17 -1.99
CA GLY A 123 -8.52 -4.08 -2.91
C GLY A 123 -7.71 -4.06 -4.21
N LYS A 124 -7.14 -5.20 -4.67
CA LYS A 124 -6.37 -5.30 -5.93
C LYS A 124 -7.10 -4.70 -7.13
N THR A 125 -8.28 -5.23 -7.45
CA THR A 125 -9.07 -4.79 -8.61
C THR A 125 -9.41 -3.30 -8.55
N THR A 126 -9.78 -2.81 -7.36
CA THR A 126 -10.03 -1.37 -7.13
C THR A 126 -8.75 -0.55 -7.30
N THR A 127 -7.62 -1.03 -6.79
CA THR A 127 -6.31 -0.38 -6.95
C THR A 127 -5.91 -0.28 -8.41
N ILE A 128 -6.09 -1.36 -9.18
CA ILE A 128 -5.85 -1.38 -10.64
C ILE A 128 -6.69 -0.31 -11.33
N GLY A 129 -7.99 -0.23 -11.02
CA GLY A 129 -8.86 0.79 -11.60
C GLY A 129 -8.44 2.22 -11.27
N LYS A 130 -8.03 2.48 -10.03
CA LYS A 130 -7.53 3.79 -9.59
C LYS A 130 -6.18 4.14 -10.25
N ILE A 131 -5.26 3.19 -10.38
CA ILE A 131 -3.99 3.38 -11.11
C ILE A 131 -4.28 3.64 -12.60
N ALA A 132 -5.17 2.85 -13.22
CA ALA A 132 -5.57 3.05 -14.60
C ALA A 132 -6.14 4.46 -14.84
N LYS A 133 -7.04 4.92 -13.95
CA LYS A 133 -7.58 6.30 -14.02
C LYS A 133 -6.47 7.33 -13.99
N ARG A 134 -5.51 7.20 -13.07
CA ARG A 134 -4.39 8.12 -12.96
C ARG A 134 -3.50 8.13 -14.21
N LEU A 135 -3.21 6.94 -14.76
CA LEU A 135 -2.41 6.81 -15.99
C LEU A 135 -3.13 7.39 -17.21
N THR A 136 -4.43 7.13 -17.36
CA THR A 136 -5.21 7.69 -18.47
C THR A 136 -5.37 9.21 -18.36
N ASP A 137 -5.48 9.77 -17.16
CA ASP A 137 -5.47 11.22 -16.92
C ASP A 137 -4.13 11.87 -17.30
N GLN A 138 -3.04 11.10 -17.23
CA GLN A 138 -1.70 11.50 -17.69
C GLN A 138 -1.48 11.29 -19.21
N GLY A 139 -2.50 10.81 -19.92
CA GLY A 139 -2.45 10.60 -21.36
C GLY A 139 -1.92 9.24 -21.82
N HIS A 140 -1.67 8.30 -20.90
CA HIS A 140 -1.26 6.95 -21.28
C HIS A 140 -2.43 6.12 -21.82
N LYS A 141 -2.18 5.33 -22.85
CA LYS A 141 -3.11 4.30 -23.33
C LYS A 141 -2.93 3.05 -22.49
N VAL A 142 -3.95 2.71 -21.71
CA VAL A 142 -3.92 1.62 -20.73
C VAL A 142 -4.77 0.43 -21.22
N LEU A 143 -4.27 -0.78 -21.02
CA LEU A 143 -5.00 -2.03 -21.19
C LEU A 143 -5.06 -2.77 -19.84
N LEU A 144 -6.25 -3.28 -19.50
CA LEU A 144 -6.51 -4.04 -18.27
C LEU A 144 -6.66 -5.52 -18.60
N ALA A 145 -6.08 -6.39 -17.78
CA ALA A 145 -6.21 -7.85 -17.91
C ALA A 145 -6.90 -8.43 -16.67
N ALA A 146 -8.07 -9.05 -16.85
CA ALA A 146 -8.89 -9.62 -15.77
C ALA A 146 -8.39 -11.02 -15.37
N GLY A 147 -7.19 -11.10 -14.79
CA GLY A 147 -6.52 -12.36 -14.46
C GLY A 147 -7.02 -13.02 -13.17
N ASP A 148 -7.86 -12.38 -12.34
CA ASP A 148 -8.63 -13.07 -11.28
C ASP A 148 -9.79 -13.85 -11.92
N THR A 149 -9.45 -14.88 -12.69
CA THR A 149 -10.41 -15.68 -13.49
C THR A 149 -11.34 -16.53 -12.63
N PHE A 150 -11.05 -16.70 -11.34
CA PHE A 150 -11.90 -17.49 -10.46
C PHE A 150 -13.12 -16.73 -9.95
N ARG A 151 -13.11 -15.41 -10.02
CA ARG A 151 -14.17 -14.56 -9.48
C ARG A 151 -14.87 -13.77 -10.57
N ALA A 152 -16.06 -14.22 -10.98
CA ALA A 152 -16.87 -13.51 -11.97
C ALA A 152 -17.07 -12.03 -11.60
N ALA A 153 -17.37 -11.75 -10.33
CA ALA A 153 -17.54 -10.38 -9.85
C ALA A 153 -16.26 -9.52 -9.97
N ALA A 154 -15.06 -10.11 -9.90
CA ALA A 154 -13.81 -9.37 -10.11
C ALA A 154 -13.62 -9.00 -11.59
N ILE A 155 -13.98 -9.92 -12.49
CA ILE A 155 -13.97 -9.67 -13.94
C ILE A 155 -14.94 -8.53 -14.28
N GLU A 156 -16.18 -8.60 -13.80
CA GLU A 156 -17.20 -7.55 -14.00
C GLU A 156 -16.74 -6.21 -13.42
N GLN A 157 -16.18 -6.21 -12.22
CA GLN A 157 -15.65 -5.00 -11.59
C GLN A 157 -14.55 -4.36 -12.43
N LEU A 158 -13.63 -5.17 -13.00
CA LEU A 158 -12.57 -4.65 -13.84
C LEU A 158 -13.11 -4.09 -15.18
N GLN A 159 -14.15 -4.72 -15.74
CA GLN A 159 -14.85 -4.21 -16.93
C GLN A 159 -15.50 -2.84 -16.67
N VAL A 160 -16.13 -2.66 -15.49
CA VAL A 160 -16.66 -1.34 -15.07
C VAL A 160 -15.56 -0.30 -14.97
N TRP A 161 -14.40 -0.67 -14.42
CA TRP A 161 -13.24 0.23 -14.38
C TRP A 161 -12.74 0.56 -15.79
N GLY A 162 -12.67 -0.42 -16.69
CA GLY A 162 -12.31 -0.20 -18.09
C GLY A 162 -13.21 0.85 -18.76
N GLN A 163 -14.53 0.74 -18.59
CA GLN A 163 -15.49 1.73 -19.09
C GLN A 163 -15.24 3.14 -18.50
N ARG A 164 -15.05 3.22 -17.18
CA ARG A 164 -14.82 4.51 -16.48
C ARG A 164 -13.52 5.19 -16.90
N THR A 165 -12.49 4.40 -17.18
CA THR A 165 -11.15 4.91 -17.54
C THR A 165 -10.91 4.95 -19.05
N LYS A 166 -11.89 4.52 -19.86
CA LYS A 166 -11.75 4.34 -21.30
C LYS A 166 -10.56 3.46 -21.70
N SER A 167 -10.33 2.41 -20.87
CA SER A 167 -9.27 1.41 -21.08
C SER A 167 -9.86 0.14 -21.65
N ASP A 168 -9.17 -0.47 -22.61
CA ASP A 168 -9.52 -1.80 -23.12
C ASP A 168 -9.36 -2.84 -22.01
N VAL A 169 -10.27 -3.82 -21.96
CA VAL A 169 -10.23 -4.91 -20.98
C VAL A 169 -10.16 -6.25 -21.70
N VAL A 170 -9.09 -7.00 -21.45
CA VAL A 170 -8.98 -8.41 -21.85
C VAL A 170 -9.53 -9.27 -20.74
N SER A 171 -10.55 -10.07 -21.05
CA SER A 171 -11.18 -11.00 -20.11
C SER A 171 -11.49 -12.32 -20.81
N ARG A 172 -11.63 -13.39 -20.02
CA ARG A 172 -12.06 -14.73 -20.45
C ARG A 172 -13.16 -15.21 -19.50
N PRO A 173 -13.93 -16.24 -19.88
CA PRO A 173 -14.89 -16.85 -18.95
C PRO A 173 -14.26 -17.26 -17.63
N ALA A 174 -15.05 -17.25 -16.56
CA ALA A 174 -14.59 -17.69 -15.25
C ALA A 174 -14.01 -19.12 -15.30
N GLY A 175 -12.93 -19.35 -14.56
CA GLY A 175 -12.20 -20.63 -14.56
C GLY A 175 -11.16 -20.80 -15.68
N SER A 176 -10.99 -19.80 -16.54
CA SER A 176 -9.98 -19.84 -17.61
C SER A 176 -8.54 -19.75 -17.07
N ASP A 177 -7.56 -20.16 -17.88
CA ASP A 177 -6.13 -20.03 -17.54
C ASP A 177 -5.69 -18.58 -17.47
N ALA A 178 -5.35 -18.12 -16.25
CA ALA A 178 -4.90 -16.75 -15.98
C ALA A 178 -3.59 -16.40 -16.71
N ALA A 179 -2.67 -17.38 -16.86
CA ALA A 179 -1.41 -17.15 -17.54
C ALA A 179 -1.61 -16.97 -19.06
N GLY A 180 -2.50 -17.75 -19.66
CA GLY A 180 -2.90 -17.57 -21.07
C GLY A 180 -3.59 -16.22 -21.30
N LEU A 181 -4.44 -15.78 -20.37
CA LEU A 181 -5.06 -14.45 -20.44
C LEU A 181 -4.02 -13.33 -20.34
N ALA A 182 -3.06 -13.45 -19.44
CA ALA A 182 -1.99 -12.48 -19.30
C ALA A 182 -1.12 -12.39 -20.58
N PHE A 183 -0.85 -13.52 -21.22
CA PHE A 183 -0.15 -13.56 -22.51
C PHE A 183 -0.92 -12.80 -23.58
N ASP A 184 -2.22 -13.11 -23.75
CA ASP A 184 -3.07 -12.44 -24.76
C ASP A 184 -3.15 -10.94 -24.51
N ALA A 185 -3.24 -10.52 -23.24
CA ALA A 185 -3.32 -9.11 -22.89
C ALA A 185 -2.06 -8.34 -23.30
N VAL A 186 -0.86 -8.89 -23.05
CA VAL A 186 0.40 -8.28 -23.46
C VAL A 186 0.54 -8.28 -24.98
N GLU A 187 0.15 -9.35 -25.65
CA GLU A 187 0.15 -9.44 -27.12
C GLU A 187 -0.82 -8.42 -27.74
N GLN A 188 -2.04 -8.32 -27.19
CA GLN A 188 -3.03 -7.34 -27.67
C GLN A 188 -2.53 -5.91 -27.43
N ALA A 189 -1.92 -5.61 -26.28
CA ALA A 189 -1.37 -4.31 -25.98
C ALA A 189 -0.29 -3.90 -27.01
N ARG A 190 0.57 -4.82 -27.43
CA ARG A 190 1.55 -4.59 -28.50
C ARG A 190 0.86 -4.27 -29.82
N LYS A 191 -0.17 -5.03 -30.19
CA LYS A 191 -0.92 -4.82 -31.45
C LYS A 191 -1.67 -3.50 -31.47
N THR A 192 -2.22 -3.07 -30.32
CA THR A 192 -3.01 -1.84 -30.23
C THR A 192 -2.20 -0.62 -29.88
N GLY A 193 -0.91 -0.78 -29.58
CA GLY A 193 -0.01 0.31 -29.16
C GLY A 193 -0.37 0.87 -27.77
N ALA A 194 -0.81 0.03 -26.85
CA ALA A 194 -1.00 0.45 -25.46
C ALA A 194 0.35 0.73 -24.79
N ASP A 195 0.39 1.80 -23.99
CA ASP A 195 1.60 2.18 -23.25
C ASP A 195 1.80 1.33 -22.01
N VAL A 196 0.70 0.96 -21.33
CA VAL A 196 0.73 0.22 -20.06
C VAL A 196 -0.27 -0.93 -20.07
N VAL A 197 0.13 -2.08 -19.53
CA VAL A 197 -0.77 -3.20 -19.19
C VAL A 197 -0.80 -3.39 -17.69
N LEU A 198 -2.01 -3.39 -17.11
CA LEU A 198 -2.25 -3.73 -15.71
C LEU A 198 -2.91 -5.11 -15.64
N ILE A 199 -2.26 -6.06 -14.96
CA ILE A 199 -2.73 -7.44 -14.85
C ILE A 199 -3.22 -7.70 -13.43
N ASP A 200 -4.54 -7.92 -13.28
CA ASP A 200 -5.13 -8.42 -12.03
C ASP A 200 -4.78 -9.89 -11.83
N THR A 201 -4.72 -10.36 -10.59
CA THR A 201 -4.44 -11.75 -10.27
C THR A 201 -5.36 -12.27 -9.18
N ALA A 202 -5.54 -13.59 -9.14
CA ALA A 202 -6.19 -14.25 -8.02
C ALA A 202 -5.50 -13.94 -6.69
N GLY A 203 -6.21 -14.13 -5.58
CA GLY A 203 -5.69 -13.84 -4.25
C GLY A 203 -6.10 -14.86 -3.18
N ARG A 204 -6.29 -16.13 -3.55
CA ARG A 204 -6.79 -17.19 -2.67
C ARG A 204 -5.68 -17.73 -1.75
N LEU A 205 -5.38 -17.01 -0.66
CA LEU A 205 -4.32 -17.41 0.28
C LEU A 205 -4.61 -18.73 1.00
N GLN A 206 -5.87 -19.12 1.14
CA GLN A 206 -6.26 -20.44 1.67
C GLN A 206 -5.71 -21.61 0.83
N ASN A 207 -5.42 -21.38 -0.46
CA ASN A 207 -4.64 -22.28 -1.31
C ASN A 207 -3.33 -21.59 -1.71
N LYS A 208 -2.46 -21.38 -0.73
CA LYS A 208 -1.20 -20.64 -0.92
C LYS A 208 -0.34 -21.25 -2.03
N ALA A 209 -0.17 -22.57 -2.04
CA ALA A 209 0.66 -23.24 -3.04
C ALA A 209 0.12 -23.04 -4.46
N GLY A 210 -1.20 -23.18 -4.66
CA GLY A 210 -1.83 -22.95 -5.96
C GLY A 210 -1.71 -21.50 -6.43
N LEU A 211 -1.92 -20.53 -5.52
CA LEU A 211 -1.75 -19.10 -5.81
C LEU A 211 -0.32 -18.78 -6.25
N MET A 212 0.67 -19.26 -5.51
CA MET A 212 2.08 -19.00 -5.82
C MET A 212 2.50 -19.63 -7.15
N SER A 213 2.07 -20.86 -7.40
CA SER A 213 2.31 -21.55 -8.69
C SER A 213 1.66 -20.82 -9.88
N GLU A 214 0.45 -20.27 -9.69
CA GLU A 214 -0.23 -19.48 -10.73
C GLU A 214 0.54 -18.18 -11.03
N LEU A 215 0.98 -17.45 -10.01
CA LEU A 215 1.78 -16.24 -10.18
C LEU A 215 3.10 -16.51 -10.90
N GLU A 216 3.83 -17.57 -10.52
CA GLU A 216 5.04 -17.99 -11.21
C GLU A 216 4.78 -18.32 -12.69
N LYS A 217 3.66 -19.03 -12.97
CA LYS A 217 3.24 -19.35 -14.34
C LYS A 217 2.95 -18.08 -15.13
N ILE A 218 2.23 -17.12 -14.57
CA ILE A 218 1.96 -15.81 -15.21
C ILE A 218 3.28 -15.12 -15.58
N VAL A 219 4.19 -14.94 -14.62
CA VAL A 219 5.49 -14.30 -14.84
C VAL A 219 6.29 -15.03 -15.93
N ARG A 220 6.35 -16.36 -15.87
CA ARG A 220 7.07 -17.18 -16.86
C ARG A 220 6.51 -17.03 -18.28
N VAL A 221 5.19 -16.92 -18.40
CA VAL A 221 4.52 -16.80 -19.70
C VAL A 221 4.71 -15.39 -20.29
N ILE A 222 4.61 -14.35 -19.46
CA ILE A 222 4.86 -12.97 -19.89
C ILE A 222 6.31 -12.81 -20.39
N LYS A 223 7.28 -13.41 -19.69
CA LYS A 223 8.71 -13.40 -20.10
C LYS A 223 8.99 -14.01 -21.47
N LYS A 224 8.10 -14.84 -22.00
CA LYS A 224 8.23 -15.35 -23.38
C LYS A 224 8.01 -14.24 -24.43
N LEU A 225 7.20 -13.24 -24.09
CA LEU A 225 6.96 -12.08 -24.94
C LEU A 225 8.01 -10.99 -24.73
N ASP A 226 8.38 -10.76 -23.46
CA ASP A 226 9.39 -9.77 -23.07
C ASP A 226 10.16 -10.30 -21.86
N ALA A 227 11.44 -10.62 -22.07
CA ALA A 227 12.29 -11.19 -21.02
C ALA A 227 12.49 -10.26 -19.80
N THR A 228 12.23 -8.96 -19.97
CA THR A 228 12.32 -7.97 -18.89
C THR A 228 11.02 -7.76 -18.13
N ALA A 229 9.90 -8.27 -18.66
CA ALA A 229 8.58 -8.14 -18.02
C ALA A 229 8.33 -9.26 -16.96
N PRO A 230 7.46 -9.02 -15.96
CA PRO A 230 6.79 -7.75 -15.68
C PRO A 230 7.79 -6.67 -15.25
N HIS A 231 7.58 -5.43 -15.70
CA HIS A 231 8.46 -4.30 -15.37
C HIS A 231 8.21 -3.76 -13.96
N ALA A 232 6.99 -3.96 -13.46
CA ALA A 232 6.64 -3.76 -12.06
C ALA A 232 5.76 -4.91 -11.55
N THR A 233 6.01 -5.33 -10.31
CA THR A 233 5.17 -6.28 -9.59
C THR A 233 4.77 -5.63 -8.28
N LEU A 234 3.51 -5.21 -8.19
CA LEU A 234 2.96 -4.50 -7.04
C LEU A 234 2.24 -5.47 -6.11
N LEU A 235 2.59 -5.47 -4.84
CA LEU A 235 1.84 -6.20 -3.82
C LEU A 235 0.87 -5.25 -3.13
N VAL A 236 -0.43 -5.53 -3.23
CA VAL A 236 -1.49 -4.78 -2.57
C VAL A 236 -1.78 -5.41 -1.21
N LEU A 237 -1.59 -4.64 -0.16
CA LEU A 237 -1.76 -5.02 1.24
C LEU A 237 -2.91 -4.23 1.87
N ASP A 238 -3.62 -4.87 2.78
CA ASP A 238 -4.68 -4.29 3.58
C ASP A 238 -4.13 -3.92 4.96
N ALA A 239 -4.13 -2.64 5.32
CA ALA A 239 -3.61 -2.15 6.60
C ALA A 239 -4.36 -2.74 7.80
N THR A 240 -5.63 -3.12 7.64
CA THR A 240 -6.42 -3.71 8.74
C THR A 240 -5.89 -5.06 9.21
N THR A 241 -5.07 -5.73 8.40
CA THR A 241 -4.50 -7.04 8.74
C THR A 241 -3.33 -6.95 9.73
N GLY A 242 -2.77 -5.76 9.98
CA GLY A 242 -1.67 -5.54 10.91
C GLY A 242 -0.47 -6.45 10.62
N GLN A 243 0.09 -7.08 11.64
CA GLN A 243 1.29 -7.94 11.54
C GLN A 243 1.18 -9.09 10.53
N ASN A 244 -0.03 -9.52 10.17
CA ASN A 244 -0.22 -10.54 9.13
C ASN A 244 0.27 -10.06 7.74
N ALA A 245 0.36 -8.75 7.51
CA ALA A 245 0.92 -8.20 6.27
C ALA A 245 2.39 -8.60 6.08
N LEU A 246 3.18 -8.73 7.15
CA LEU A 246 4.58 -9.17 7.08
C LEU A 246 4.72 -10.55 6.45
N SER A 247 3.92 -11.52 6.92
CA SER A 247 3.94 -12.89 6.39
C SER A 247 3.45 -12.95 4.93
N GLN A 248 2.55 -12.05 4.52
CA GLN A 248 2.15 -11.92 3.12
C GLN A 248 3.34 -11.45 2.27
N VAL A 249 4.03 -10.38 2.66
CA VAL A 249 5.21 -9.90 1.92
C VAL A 249 6.26 -11.00 1.79
N GLU A 250 6.57 -11.74 2.86
CA GLU A 250 7.51 -12.86 2.82
C GLU A 250 7.11 -13.91 1.78
N ALA A 251 5.84 -14.33 1.80
CA ALA A 251 5.34 -15.34 0.89
C ALA A 251 5.41 -14.91 -0.58
N PHE A 252 4.96 -13.69 -0.88
CA PHE A 252 4.98 -13.17 -2.25
C PHE A 252 6.38 -12.87 -2.74
N LYS A 253 7.27 -12.33 -1.88
CA LYS A 253 8.68 -12.05 -2.20
C LYS A 253 9.48 -13.31 -2.52
N ALA A 254 9.14 -14.44 -1.88
CA ALA A 254 9.75 -15.74 -2.18
C ALA A 254 9.32 -16.31 -3.55
N THR A 255 8.20 -15.82 -4.10
CA THR A 255 7.57 -16.37 -5.31
C THR A 255 7.86 -15.52 -6.55
N VAL A 256 7.70 -14.21 -6.43
CA VAL A 256 7.86 -13.26 -7.55
C VAL A 256 8.71 -12.07 -7.13
N PRO A 257 9.46 -11.45 -8.08
CA PRO A 257 10.24 -10.26 -7.79
C PRO A 257 9.33 -9.06 -7.52
N LEU A 258 9.03 -8.79 -6.25
CA LEU A 258 8.27 -7.60 -5.86
C LEU A 258 9.10 -6.34 -6.12
N THR A 259 8.50 -5.35 -6.78
CA THR A 259 9.12 -4.05 -7.04
C THR A 259 8.57 -2.93 -6.16
N GLY A 260 7.39 -3.14 -5.56
CA GLY A 260 6.80 -2.16 -4.67
C GLY A 260 5.50 -2.61 -4.02
N LEU A 261 5.09 -1.81 -3.07
CA LEU A 261 3.92 -2.03 -2.23
C LEU A 261 2.85 -0.96 -2.50
N VAL A 262 1.60 -1.38 -2.34
CA VAL A 262 0.44 -0.49 -2.23
C VAL A 262 -0.28 -0.82 -0.94
N MET A 263 -0.41 0.14 -0.03
CA MET A 263 -1.12 -0.04 1.23
C MET A 263 -2.53 0.55 1.10
N THR A 264 -3.55 -0.26 1.34
CA THR A 264 -4.97 0.13 1.26
C THR A 264 -5.65 0.16 2.62
N LYS A 265 -6.84 0.73 2.70
CA LYS A 265 -7.73 0.74 3.87
C LYS A 265 -7.12 1.34 5.14
N LEU A 266 -6.27 2.34 4.97
CA LEU A 266 -5.72 3.09 6.10
C LEU A 266 -6.81 3.83 6.88
N ASP A 267 -7.94 4.18 6.23
CA ASP A 267 -9.12 4.82 6.82
C ASP A 267 -9.93 3.92 7.76
N GLY A 268 -9.77 2.62 7.64
CA GLY A 268 -10.54 1.63 8.41
C GLY A 268 -9.84 1.07 9.65
N THR A 269 -8.61 1.50 9.98
CA THR A 269 -7.76 0.76 10.91
C THR A 269 -7.11 1.59 12.00
N ALA A 270 -6.91 0.97 13.18
CA ALA A 270 -5.99 1.43 14.22
C ALA A 270 -4.55 0.90 14.03
N LYS A 271 -4.28 0.15 12.95
CA LYS A 271 -3.03 -0.56 12.69
C LYS A 271 -2.17 0.10 11.59
N GLY A 272 -2.32 1.40 11.37
CA GLY A 272 -1.56 2.14 10.34
C GLY A 272 -0.04 2.06 10.52
N GLY A 273 0.44 1.82 11.75
CA GLY A 273 1.86 1.60 12.05
C GLY A 273 2.51 0.45 11.29
N ILE A 274 1.72 -0.52 10.80
CA ILE A 274 2.24 -1.67 10.04
C ILE A 274 3.09 -1.27 8.82
N LEU A 275 2.82 -0.12 8.21
CA LEU A 275 3.63 0.37 7.09
C LEU A 275 5.08 0.64 7.51
N VAL A 276 5.28 1.10 8.75
CA VAL A 276 6.61 1.33 9.35
C VAL A 276 7.35 0.01 9.51
N ALA A 277 6.67 -1.01 10.07
CA ALA A 277 7.25 -2.35 10.24
C ALA A 277 7.61 -3.00 8.89
N LEU A 278 6.77 -2.83 7.87
CA LEU A 278 7.03 -3.34 6.51
C LEU A 278 8.25 -2.67 5.88
N ALA A 279 8.37 -1.36 6.02
CA ALA A 279 9.48 -0.59 5.51
C ALA A 279 10.80 -0.98 6.20
N ASP A 280 10.80 -1.07 7.54
CA ASP A 280 11.96 -1.47 8.34
C ASP A 280 12.45 -2.88 7.97
N LYS A 281 11.51 -3.83 7.83
CA LYS A 281 11.88 -5.23 7.59
C LYS A 281 12.28 -5.55 6.16
N PHE A 282 11.60 -4.95 5.17
CA PHE A 282 11.76 -5.37 3.77
C PHE A 282 12.44 -4.34 2.87
N GLY A 283 12.40 -3.06 3.23
CA GLY A 283 12.98 -1.98 2.42
C GLY A 283 12.38 -1.86 1.01
N LEU A 284 11.18 -2.41 0.79
CA LEU A 284 10.51 -2.36 -0.51
C LEU A 284 9.91 -0.98 -0.75
N PRO A 285 9.99 -0.45 -1.99
CA PRO A 285 9.33 0.80 -2.34
C PRO A 285 7.84 0.78 -1.99
N VAL A 286 7.34 1.86 -1.40
CA VAL A 286 5.91 2.12 -1.22
C VAL A 286 5.50 3.13 -2.28
N HIS A 287 4.67 2.71 -3.24
CA HIS A 287 4.28 3.58 -4.34
C HIS A 287 3.01 4.37 -4.05
N PHE A 288 2.02 3.71 -3.43
CA PHE A 288 0.72 4.29 -3.16
C PHE A 288 0.17 3.92 -1.81
N ILE A 289 -0.66 4.82 -1.26
CA ILE A 289 -1.50 4.57 -0.09
C ILE A 289 -2.96 4.90 -0.42
N GLY A 290 -3.88 4.09 0.12
CA GLY A 290 -5.32 4.24 -0.05
C GLY A 290 -6.01 4.58 1.28
N VAL A 291 -6.80 5.66 1.25
CA VAL A 291 -7.49 6.22 2.42
C VAL A 291 -9.00 6.34 2.19
N GLY A 292 -9.57 5.50 1.32
CA GLY A 292 -10.98 5.49 1.02
C GLY A 292 -11.32 4.88 -0.34
N GLU A 293 -12.58 4.97 -0.75
CA GLU A 293 -13.14 4.27 -1.91
C GLU A 293 -13.02 5.07 -3.23
N ALA A 294 -13.03 6.42 -3.19
CA ALA A 294 -12.96 7.26 -4.39
C ALA A 294 -11.64 7.06 -5.15
N ALA A 295 -11.64 7.33 -6.46
CA ALA A 295 -10.43 7.24 -7.26
C ALA A 295 -9.30 8.16 -6.75
N SER A 296 -9.68 9.34 -6.23
CA SER A 296 -8.79 10.31 -5.61
C SER A 296 -8.20 9.86 -4.27
N ASP A 297 -8.71 8.78 -3.66
CA ASP A 297 -8.26 8.29 -2.36
C ASP A 297 -7.06 7.33 -2.46
N LEU A 298 -6.58 7.04 -3.68
CA LEU A 298 -5.30 6.39 -3.91
C LEU A 298 -4.27 7.44 -4.33
N GLN A 299 -3.30 7.70 -3.47
CA GLN A 299 -2.29 8.74 -3.72
C GLN A 299 -0.86 8.19 -3.65
N PRO A 300 0.08 8.82 -4.33
CA PRO A 300 1.49 8.53 -4.11
C PRO A 300 1.84 8.62 -2.64
N PHE A 301 2.72 7.74 -2.21
CA PHE A 301 3.17 7.74 -0.83
C PHE A 301 4.08 8.95 -0.55
N ASP A 302 3.81 9.64 0.55
CA ASP A 302 4.62 10.72 1.11
C ASP A 302 4.98 10.36 2.56
N ALA A 303 6.25 10.16 2.82
CA ALA A 303 6.77 9.71 4.11
C ALA A 303 6.55 10.74 5.22
N GLN A 304 6.72 12.03 4.91
CA GLN A 304 6.56 13.09 5.91
C GLN A 304 5.09 13.30 6.27
N ALA A 305 4.22 13.35 5.26
CA ALA A 305 2.78 13.48 5.46
C ALA A 305 2.23 12.30 6.26
N PHE A 306 2.67 11.08 5.93
CA PHE A 306 2.26 9.88 6.66
C PHE A 306 2.74 9.90 8.12
N ALA A 307 4.02 10.21 8.38
CA ALA A 307 4.58 10.28 9.72
C ALA A 307 3.85 11.32 10.58
N ASN A 308 3.58 12.50 10.03
CA ASN A 308 2.85 13.56 10.71
C ASN A 308 1.41 13.11 11.05
N ALA A 309 0.71 12.53 10.07
CA ALA A 309 -0.65 12.05 10.28
C ALA A 309 -0.71 10.93 11.33
N LEU A 310 0.23 9.96 11.30
CA LEU A 310 0.27 8.83 12.24
C LEU A 310 0.56 9.29 13.68
N THR A 311 1.42 10.29 13.87
CA THR A 311 1.82 10.79 15.19
C THR A 311 0.95 11.92 15.71
N GLY A 312 -0.01 12.40 14.91
CA GLY A 312 -0.87 13.53 15.27
C GLY A 312 -0.15 14.88 15.25
N LYS A 313 0.97 14.98 14.52
CA LYS A 313 1.68 16.24 14.31
C LYS A 313 0.96 17.07 13.24
N SER A 314 0.65 18.31 13.58
CA SER A 314 0.00 19.28 12.68
C SER A 314 0.99 19.87 11.70
#